data_61b14113fb86960554d86998da0e8752
#
_entry.id   61b14113fb86960554d86998da0e8752
#
_cell.length_a   1.000
_cell.length_b   1.000
_cell.length_c   1.000
_cell.angle_alpha   90.00
_cell.angle_beta   90.00
_cell.angle_gamma   90.00
#
_symmetry.space_group_name_H-M   'P 1'
#
loop_
_entity.id
_entity.type
_entity.pdbx_description
1 polymer ?
#
loop_
_entity_poly.entity_id
_entity_poly.type
_entity_poly.pdbx_seq_one_letter_code
_entity_poly.pdbx_strand_id
1 'polypeptide(L)'
;DNDGDLDLVVNNVNDKPFIYENNSENNGNNFIRLKMVDDRPTLGTKVKMYYDKEFQYFETTNVRGIYSTSEDVVHFGINKSKAIDSILIEWPDQTLQKIINPKINKTHKVYKEGIIINSKSNINYDKRFNEDKSILNYTHRENYFNDYEKQVLLPHKLSQLGPAIAKGDINGDGLEDLFVGGASGQEASVYIQNENSFEKIDNDIWTKH
;
A
#
# COMPACT_ATOMS: atom_id res chain seq x y z
N ASP A 1 -8.34 8.43 -18.29
CA ASP A 1 -8.04 9.57 -19.16
C ASP A 1 -7.82 10.89 -18.40
N ASN A 2 -8.10 10.93 -17.09
CA ASN A 2 -8.02 12.09 -16.17
C ASN A 2 -9.12 13.13 -16.35
N ASP A 3 -10.26 12.75 -16.80
CA ASP A 3 -11.45 13.62 -16.94
C ASP A 3 -12.18 13.86 -15.60
N GLY A 4 -11.91 13.06 -14.60
CA GLY A 4 -12.36 13.27 -13.22
C GLY A 4 -13.39 12.28 -12.73
N ASP A 5 -13.73 11.30 -13.51
CA ASP A 5 -14.47 10.14 -13.01
C ASP A 5 -13.56 8.90 -12.86
N LEU A 6 -14.11 7.77 -12.48
CA LEU A 6 -13.34 6.56 -12.21
C LEU A 6 -13.53 5.55 -13.33
N ASP A 7 -12.45 5.24 -14.04
CA ASP A 7 -12.39 4.19 -15.03
C ASP A 7 -12.20 2.81 -14.38
N LEU A 8 -12.59 1.76 -15.09
CA LEU A 8 -12.42 0.39 -14.65
C LEU A 8 -11.40 -0.34 -15.51
N VAL A 9 -10.37 -0.86 -14.86
CA VAL A 9 -9.40 -1.76 -15.49
C VAL A 9 -9.58 -3.16 -14.93
N VAL A 10 -9.84 -4.13 -15.81
CA VAL A 10 -9.97 -5.55 -15.45
C VAL A 10 -8.75 -6.29 -15.95
N ASN A 11 -7.97 -6.83 -15.02
CA ASN A 11 -6.84 -7.70 -15.36
C ASN A 11 -7.33 -9.13 -15.60
N ASN A 12 -6.98 -9.68 -16.77
CA ASN A 12 -7.37 -11.02 -17.18
C ASN A 12 -6.19 -11.99 -17.07
N VAL A 13 -6.48 -13.24 -16.75
CA VAL A 13 -5.49 -14.31 -16.72
C VAL A 13 -5.16 -14.73 -18.15
N ASN A 14 -3.88 -14.62 -18.56
CA ASN A 14 -3.36 -14.98 -19.89
C ASN A 14 -4.08 -14.28 -21.07
N ASP A 15 -4.69 -13.13 -20.84
CA ASP A 15 -5.33 -12.32 -21.87
C ASP A 15 -5.05 -10.83 -21.63
N LYS A 16 -5.39 -10.01 -22.62
CA LYS A 16 -5.24 -8.55 -22.51
C LYS A 16 -6.19 -7.99 -21.46
N PRO A 17 -5.78 -6.97 -20.70
CA PRO A 17 -6.68 -6.30 -19.78
C PRO A 17 -7.81 -5.60 -20.53
N PHE A 18 -9.00 -5.59 -19.93
CA PHE A 18 -10.08 -4.74 -20.39
C PHE A 18 -10.00 -3.38 -19.72
N ILE A 19 -10.23 -2.33 -20.49
CA ILE A 19 -10.29 -0.96 -20.03
C ILE A 19 -11.67 -0.42 -20.39
N TYR A 20 -12.42 -0.06 -19.35
CA TYR A 20 -13.75 0.53 -19.50
C TYR A 20 -13.66 1.99 -19.06
N GLU A 21 -13.81 2.88 -20.03
CA GLU A 21 -13.91 4.31 -19.82
C GLU A 21 -15.29 4.66 -19.28
N ASN A 22 -15.33 5.35 -18.15
CA ASN A 22 -16.55 5.92 -17.62
C ASN A 22 -16.77 7.27 -18.32
N ASN A 23 -17.98 7.64 -18.56
CA ASN A 23 -18.35 8.87 -19.26
C ASN A 23 -19.39 9.64 -18.44
N SER A 24 -19.28 9.61 -17.12
CA SER A 24 -20.26 10.22 -16.22
C SER A 24 -20.17 11.75 -16.20
N GLU A 25 -19.06 12.33 -16.59
CA GLU A 25 -18.83 13.77 -16.76
C GLU A 25 -19.76 14.37 -17.82
N ASN A 26 -20.11 13.61 -18.86
CA ASN A 26 -21.04 14.02 -19.92
C ASN A 26 -22.46 14.30 -19.40
N ASN A 27 -22.80 13.80 -18.20
CA ASN A 27 -24.07 14.09 -17.54
C ASN A 27 -24.05 15.39 -16.72
N GLY A 28 -22.96 16.14 -16.74
CA GLY A 28 -22.74 17.37 -15.97
C GLY A 28 -22.50 17.11 -14.47
N ASN A 29 -22.03 15.93 -14.13
CA ASN A 29 -21.63 15.62 -12.77
C ASN A 29 -20.30 16.30 -12.40
N ASN A 30 -20.19 16.69 -11.15
CA ASN A 30 -19.00 17.32 -10.61
C ASN A 30 -18.30 16.38 -9.63
N PHE A 31 -17.03 16.63 -9.39
CA PHE A 31 -16.18 15.83 -8.50
C PHE A 31 -15.20 16.68 -7.69
N ILE A 32 -14.57 16.07 -6.72
CA ILE A 32 -13.34 16.55 -6.11
C ILE A 32 -12.43 15.37 -5.80
N ARG A 33 -11.14 15.55 -6.02
CA ARG A 33 -10.12 14.54 -5.70
C ARG A 33 -9.12 15.13 -4.70
N LEU A 34 -8.76 14.36 -3.69
CA LEU A 34 -7.81 14.77 -2.65
C LEU A 34 -6.67 13.75 -2.60
N LYS A 35 -5.46 14.20 -2.90
CA LYS A 35 -4.24 13.44 -2.72
C LYS A 35 -3.59 13.88 -1.41
N MET A 36 -3.63 13.00 -0.41
CA MET A 36 -2.99 13.25 0.88
C MET A 36 -1.47 13.22 0.74
N VAL A 37 -0.79 14.20 1.32
CA VAL A 37 0.68 14.32 1.29
C VAL A 37 1.18 14.58 2.71
N ASP A 38 1.95 13.65 3.27
CA ASP A 38 2.65 13.76 4.55
C ASP A 38 3.96 12.98 4.44
N ASP A 39 4.95 13.29 5.24
CA ASP A 39 6.19 12.50 5.39
C ASP A 39 5.93 11.15 6.08
N ARG A 40 4.78 11.01 6.71
CA ARG A 40 4.28 9.79 7.36
C ARG A 40 3.22 9.11 6.49
N PRO A 41 2.98 7.80 6.71
CA PRO A 41 1.91 7.10 6.00
C PRO A 41 0.55 7.80 6.19
N THR A 42 -0.16 8.01 5.09
CA THR A 42 -1.49 8.63 5.07
C THR A 42 -2.63 7.61 5.10
N LEU A 43 -2.28 6.32 5.12
CA LEU A 43 -3.23 5.22 5.19
C LEU A 43 -4.05 5.28 6.49
N GLY A 44 -5.35 5.07 6.39
CA GLY A 44 -6.28 5.23 7.53
C GLY A 44 -6.72 6.68 7.77
N THR A 45 -6.35 7.62 6.90
CA THR A 45 -6.92 8.98 6.92
C THR A 45 -8.41 8.91 6.62
N LYS A 46 -9.22 9.53 7.49
CA LYS A 46 -10.67 9.61 7.33
C LYS A 46 -11.06 10.98 6.81
N VAL A 47 -11.89 11.00 5.79
CA VAL A 47 -12.32 12.24 5.14
C VAL A 47 -13.84 12.31 5.14
N LYS A 48 -14.40 13.40 5.66
CA LYS A 48 -15.82 13.74 5.57
C LYS A 48 -15.98 15.00 4.75
N MET A 49 -16.73 14.92 3.67
CA MET A 49 -17.06 16.05 2.82
C MET A 49 -18.52 16.44 3.02
N TYR A 50 -18.78 17.72 3.24
CA TYR A 50 -20.11 18.28 3.45
C TYR A 50 -20.50 19.16 2.27
N TYR A 51 -21.68 18.94 1.72
CA TYR A 51 -22.24 19.69 0.59
C TYR A 51 -23.76 19.53 0.57
N ASP A 52 -24.50 20.53 0.15
CA ASP A 52 -25.98 20.51 -0.02
C ASP A 52 -26.76 19.91 1.17
N LYS A 53 -26.30 20.13 2.42
CA LYS A 53 -26.82 19.56 3.67
C LYS A 53 -26.64 18.03 3.79
N GLU A 54 -25.87 17.41 2.91
CA GLU A 54 -25.48 16.01 2.92
C GLU A 54 -24.00 15.87 3.30
N PHE A 55 -23.55 14.66 3.51
CA PHE A 55 -22.12 14.35 3.65
C PHE A 55 -21.77 13.03 2.99
N GLN A 56 -20.53 12.95 2.54
CA GLN A 56 -19.91 11.70 2.12
C GLN A 56 -18.71 11.40 3.02
N TYR A 57 -18.41 10.11 3.20
CA TYR A 57 -17.30 9.63 4.01
C TYR A 57 -16.40 8.72 3.19
N PHE A 58 -15.10 8.85 3.39
CA PHE A 58 -14.09 8.00 2.80
C PHE A 58 -12.96 7.75 3.81
N GLU A 59 -12.43 6.53 3.83
CA GLU A 59 -11.24 6.18 4.58
C GLU A 59 -10.18 5.63 3.61
N THR A 60 -8.96 6.15 3.66
CA THR A 60 -7.88 5.71 2.79
C THR A 60 -7.46 4.29 3.13
N THR A 61 -7.47 3.40 2.14
CA THR A 61 -7.11 2.00 2.28
C THR A 61 -6.44 1.49 1.02
N ASN A 62 -5.48 0.58 1.15
CA ASN A 62 -4.82 -0.08 0.02
C ASN A 62 -5.63 -1.25 -0.53
N VAL A 63 -6.64 -1.72 0.22
CA VAL A 63 -7.39 -2.93 -0.13
C VAL A 63 -8.78 -2.56 -0.61
N ARG A 64 -9.12 -2.99 -1.82
CA ARG A 64 -10.42 -2.79 -2.46
C ARG A 64 -10.88 -4.11 -3.10
N GLY A 65 -11.48 -4.98 -2.29
CA GLY A 65 -11.89 -6.31 -2.73
C GLY A 65 -10.72 -7.31 -2.76
N ILE A 66 -10.93 -8.46 -3.42
CA ILE A 66 -9.95 -9.53 -3.49
C ILE A 66 -8.91 -9.23 -4.58
N TYR A 67 -7.63 -9.17 -4.22
CA TYR A 67 -6.50 -8.87 -5.14
C TYR A 67 -6.69 -7.60 -5.99
N SER A 68 -7.44 -6.63 -5.47
CA SER A 68 -7.74 -5.40 -6.17
C SER A 68 -7.32 -4.19 -5.34
N THR A 69 -6.93 -3.13 -6.03
CA THR A 69 -6.62 -1.84 -5.42
C THR A 69 -7.17 -0.71 -6.28
N SER A 70 -7.32 0.46 -5.70
CA SER A 70 -7.61 1.69 -6.42
C SER A 70 -6.47 2.69 -6.24
N GLU A 71 -6.49 3.76 -7.00
CA GLU A 71 -5.55 4.88 -6.86
C GLU A 71 -5.57 5.42 -5.42
N ASP A 72 -4.38 5.79 -4.89
CA ASP A 72 -4.25 6.42 -3.57
C ASP A 72 -4.68 7.90 -3.62
N VAL A 73 -5.95 8.08 -3.91
CA VAL A 73 -6.61 9.39 -3.99
C VAL A 73 -8.03 9.24 -3.45
N VAL A 74 -8.42 10.12 -2.55
CA VAL A 74 -9.81 10.22 -2.10
C VAL A 74 -10.61 10.88 -3.20
N HIS A 75 -11.61 10.18 -3.72
CA HIS A 75 -12.48 10.66 -4.78
C HIS A 75 -13.92 10.79 -4.28
N PHE A 76 -14.53 11.94 -4.48
CA PHE A 76 -15.95 12.19 -4.22
C PHE A 76 -16.64 12.73 -5.49
N GLY A 77 -17.68 12.04 -5.92
CA GLY A 77 -18.64 12.57 -6.86
C GLY A 77 -19.71 13.39 -6.13
N ILE A 78 -20.02 14.58 -6.63
CA ILE A 78 -20.99 15.49 -6.01
C ILE A 78 -22.18 15.79 -6.92
N ASN A 79 -22.45 14.89 -7.86
CA ASN A 79 -23.54 15.06 -8.86
C ASN A 79 -23.47 16.46 -9.51
N LYS A 80 -24.61 17.13 -9.59
CA LYS A 80 -24.75 18.49 -10.16
C LYS A 80 -24.52 19.60 -9.13
N SER A 81 -24.12 19.29 -7.91
CA SER A 81 -23.79 20.28 -6.90
C SER A 81 -22.62 21.15 -7.35
N LYS A 82 -22.75 22.46 -7.15
CA LYS A 82 -21.78 23.47 -7.64
C LYS A 82 -20.78 23.91 -6.58
N ALA A 83 -20.95 23.45 -5.33
CA ALA A 83 -20.11 23.86 -4.22
C ALA A 83 -19.99 22.77 -3.18
N ILE A 84 -18.88 22.80 -2.47
CA ILE A 84 -18.62 21.98 -1.27
C ILE A 84 -18.49 22.96 -0.11
N ASP A 85 -19.24 22.72 0.97
CA ASP A 85 -19.22 23.59 2.15
C ASP A 85 -17.89 23.45 2.91
N SER A 86 -17.52 22.21 3.20
CA SER A 86 -16.23 21.93 3.85
C SER A 86 -15.83 20.46 3.74
N ILE A 87 -14.54 20.22 3.96
CA ILE A 87 -13.97 18.90 4.10
C ILE A 87 -13.29 18.81 5.46
N LEU A 88 -13.66 17.82 6.27
CA LEU A 88 -13.00 17.49 7.51
C LEU A 88 -12.13 16.26 7.31
N ILE A 89 -10.86 16.37 7.64
CA ILE A 89 -9.85 15.33 7.50
C ILE A 89 -9.36 14.96 8.91
N GLU A 90 -9.53 13.70 9.27
CA GLU A 90 -8.91 13.09 10.44
C GLU A 90 -7.69 12.30 9.99
N TRP A 91 -6.51 12.80 10.30
CA TRP A 91 -5.24 12.15 9.97
C TRP A 91 -5.01 10.90 10.86
N PRO A 92 -4.12 9.96 10.45
CA PRO A 92 -3.88 8.73 11.23
C PRO A 92 -3.44 8.96 12.67
N ASP A 93 -2.84 10.11 12.98
CA ASP A 93 -2.47 10.51 14.33
C ASP A 93 -3.61 11.24 15.08
N GLN A 94 -4.84 11.15 14.57
CA GLN A 94 -6.05 11.74 15.14
C GLN A 94 -6.09 13.28 15.11
N THR A 95 -5.16 13.93 14.44
CA THR A 95 -5.28 15.38 14.21
C THR A 95 -6.38 15.66 13.20
N LEU A 96 -7.14 16.75 13.44
CA LEU A 96 -8.23 17.17 12.56
C LEU A 96 -7.83 18.41 11.78
N GLN A 97 -8.02 18.35 10.48
CA GLN A 97 -7.81 19.46 9.54
C GLN A 97 -9.11 19.77 8.83
N LYS A 98 -9.44 21.05 8.66
CA LYS A 98 -10.63 21.48 7.93
C LYS A 98 -10.27 22.35 6.73
N ILE A 99 -10.84 22.02 5.58
CA ILE A 99 -10.77 22.81 4.35
C ILE A 99 -12.16 23.38 4.10
N ILE A 100 -12.25 24.70 3.86
CA ILE A 100 -13.52 25.39 3.65
C ILE A 100 -13.62 25.80 2.18
N ASN A 101 -14.77 25.57 1.58
CA ASN A 101 -15.10 25.92 0.19
C ASN A 101 -14.03 25.53 -0.84
N PRO A 102 -13.59 24.27 -0.89
CA PRO A 102 -12.61 23.83 -1.88
C PRO A 102 -13.19 23.94 -3.31
N LYS A 103 -12.33 24.19 -4.28
CA LYS A 103 -12.75 24.22 -5.68
C LYS A 103 -13.11 22.83 -6.16
N ILE A 104 -14.25 22.67 -6.81
CA ILE A 104 -14.69 21.44 -7.45
C ILE A 104 -13.96 21.19 -8.78
N ASN A 105 -14.14 20.01 -9.36
CA ASN A 105 -13.57 19.56 -10.64
C ASN A 105 -12.04 19.70 -10.68
N LYS A 106 -11.40 19.33 -9.55
CA LYS A 106 -9.96 19.46 -9.40
C LYS A 106 -9.40 18.43 -8.42
N THR A 107 -8.16 18.01 -8.68
CA THR A 107 -7.33 17.28 -7.72
C THR A 107 -6.57 18.27 -6.83
N HIS A 108 -6.78 18.17 -5.52
CA HIS A 108 -6.06 18.94 -4.51
C HIS A 108 -4.98 18.09 -3.86
N LYS A 109 -3.76 18.59 -3.81
CA LYS A 109 -2.73 18.05 -2.92
C LYS A 109 -3.00 18.64 -1.53
N VAL A 110 -3.25 17.76 -0.56
CA VAL A 110 -3.57 18.14 0.80
C VAL A 110 -2.38 17.82 1.67
N TYR A 111 -1.71 18.86 2.13
CA TYR A 111 -0.64 18.78 3.11
C TYR A 111 -1.24 18.92 4.51
N LYS A 112 -0.61 18.26 5.49
CA LYS A 112 -1.04 18.34 6.88
C LYS A 112 -0.64 19.68 7.50
N GLU A 113 -1.36 20.73 7.12
CA GLU A 113 -1.15 22.12 7.54
C GLU A 113 -2.47 22.88 7.56
N GLY A 114 -2.49 24.08 8.11
CA GLY A 114 -3.67 24.95 8.17
C GLY A 114 -4.44 24.85 9.50
N ILE A 115 -5.78 24.89 9.45
CA ILE A 115 -6.62 24.84 10.66
C ILE A 115 -6.63 23.42 11.21
N ILE A 116 -5.74 23.14 12.15
CA ILE A 116 -5.72 21.89 12.90
C ILE A 116 -6.53 22.08 14.18
N ILE A 117 -7.62 21.34 14.28
CA ILE A 117 -8.39 21.26 15.52
C ILE A 117 -7.74 20.16 16.34
N ASN A 118 -7.11 20.53 17.46
CA ASN A 118 -6.48 19.55 18.34
C ASN A 118 -7.49 18.52 18.83
N SER A 119 -7.42 17.31 18.33
CA SER A 119 -7.95 16.15 19.03
C SER A 119 -6.93 15.73 20.10
N LYS A 120 -7.44 15.29 21.22
CA LYS A 120 -6.68 14.94 22.42
C LYS A 120 -5.66 13.84 22.19
N SER A 121 -4.49 14.11 21.67
CA SER A 121 -3.27 13.38 22.05
C SER A 121 -2.07 13.78 21.18
N ASN A 122 -1.03 14.26 21.83
CA ASN A 122 0.33 14.18 21.30
C ASN A 122 0.74 12.70 21.35
N ILE A 123 0.33 11.90 20.38
CA ILE A 123 0.89 10.56 20.21
C ILE A 123 2.22 10.79 19.50
N ASN A 124 3.27 10.69 20.27
CA ASN A 124 4.62 10.66 19.73
C ASN A 124 4.80 9.29 19.09
N TYR A 125 4.70 9.22 17.78
CA TYR A 125 5.01 7.99 17.04
C TYR A 125 6.52 7.85 16.93
N ASP A 126 7.16 7.29 17.93
CA ASP A 126 8.49 6.74 17.74
C ASP A 126 8.40 5.64 16.68
N LYS A 127 9.21 5.73 15.64
CA LYS A 127 9.30 4.65 14.65
C LYS A 127 9.70 3.37 15.38
N ARG A 128 8.78 2.41 15.46
CA ARG A 128 9.07 1.11 16.09
C ARG A 128 9.98 0.24 15.24
N PHE A 129 10.02 0.52 13.93
CA PHE A 129 10.84 -0.20 12.97
C PHE A 129 11.60 0.79 12.13
N ASN A 130 12.90 0.58 12.00
CA ASN A 130 13.76 1.28 11.07
C ASN A 130 14.23 0.27 10.02
N GLU A 131 14.29 0.68 8.76
CA GLU A 131 14.93 -0.12 7.72
C GLU A 131 16.45 -0.05 7.95
N ASP A 132 17.06 -1.20 8.19
CA ASP A 132 18.51 -1.33 8.29
C ASP A 132 19.00 -2.40 7.31
N LYS A 133 19.63 -1.94 6.22
CA LYS A 133 20.20 -2.81 5.18
C LYS A 133 21.60 -3.33 5.53
N SER A 134 22.19 -2.85 6.61
CA SER A 134 23.55 -3.24 7.03
C SER A 134 23.56 -4.54 7.84
N ILE A 135 22.43 -4.88 8.46
CA ILE A 135 22.32 -6.04 9.36
C ILE A 135 22.33 -7.36 8.59
N LEU A 136 21.58 -7.44 7.48
CA LEU A 136 21.45 -8.65 6.68
C LEU A 136 21.59 -8.34 5.19
N ASN A 137 22.63 -8.87 4.56
CA ASN A 137 22.83 -8.73 3.11
C ASN A 137 22.31 -9.98 2.38
N TYR A 138 21.03 -9.98 2.04
CA TYR A 138 20.38 -11.03 1.28
C TYR A 138 19.53 -10.45 0.17
N THR A 139 19.62 -11.04 -1.02
CA THR A 139 18.73 -10.72 -2.15
C THR A 139 18.15 -12.01 -2.70
N HIS A 140 16.85 -12.15 -2.61
CA HIS A 140 16.14 -13.26 -3.22
C HIS A 140 16.03 -13.09 -4.72
N ARG A 141 16.24 -14.17 -5.48
CA ARG A 141 16.14 -14.20 -6.93
C ARG A 141 15.28 -15.37 -7.36
N GLU A 142 14.20 -15.07 -8.06
CA GLU A 142 13.29 -16.05 -8.61
C GLU A 142 13.61 -16.32 -10.09
N ASN A 143 13.50 -17.56 -10.53
CA ASN A 143 13.49 -17.90 -11.93
C ASN A 143 12.11 -17.61 -12.53
N TYR A 144 12.09 -17.24 -13.80
CA TYR A 144 10.83 -17.13 -14.52
C TYR A 144 10.13 -18.49 -14.59
N PHE A 145 8.90 -18.55 -14.10
CA PHE A 145 8.01 -19.68 -14.21
C PHE A 145 6.57 -19.22 -14.43
N ASN A 146 5.86 -19.84 -15.37
CA ASN A 146 4.47 -19.50 -15.64
C ASN A 146 3.55 -20.61 -15.11
N ASP A 147 3.02 -20.46 -13.93
CA ASP A 147 2.11 -21.41 -13.28
C ASP A 147 0.87 -21.68 -14.14
N TYR A 148 0.39 -20.68 -14.87
CA TYR A 148 -0.82 -20.75 -15.67
C TYR A 148 -0.67 -21.65 -16.93
N GLU A 149 0.53 -21.93 -17.39
CA GLU A 149 0.76 -22.93 -18.46
C GLU A 149 0.41 -24.34 -18.01
N LYS A 150 0.55 -24.63 -16.72
CA LYS A 150 0.26 -25.93 -16.10
C LYS A 150 -1.11 -25.98 -15.46
N GLN A 151 -1.53 -24.90 -14.84
CA GLN A 151 -2.76 -24.78 -14.04
C GLN A 151 -3.49 -23.48 -14.39
N VAL A 152 -4.26 -23.53 -15.47
CA VAL A 152 -4.92 -22.36 -16.09
C VAL A 152 -5.91 -21.66 -15.13
N LEU A 153 -6.49 -22.39 -14.17
CA LEU A 153 -7.52 -21.88 -13.25
C LEU A 153 -6.96 -21.35 -11.91
N LEU A 154 -5.65 -21.22 -11.76
CA LEU A 154 -5.10 -20.63 -10.55
C LEU A 154 -5.54 -19.16 -10.41
N PRO A 155 -5.99 -18.73 -9.22
CA PRO A 155 -6.37 -17.34 -8.98
C PRO A 155 -5.16 -16.39 -8.97
N HIS A 156 -3.96 -16.91 -8.65
CA HIS A 156 -2.68 -16.20 -8.65
C HIS A 156 -1.52 -17.21 -8.75
N LYS A 157 -0.36 -16.73 -9.11
CA LYS A 157 0.86 -17.55 -9.14
C LYS A 157 1.22 -18.00 -7.72
N LEU A 158 1.63 -19.26 -7.57
CA LEU A 158 2.05 -19.85 -6.31
C LEU A 158 3.57 -20.13 -6.27
N SER A 159 4.23 -20.22 -7.43
CA SER A 159 5.63 -20.63 -7.54
C SER A 159 6.64 -19.52 -7.25
N GLN A 160 6.21 -18.28 -7.08
CA GLN A 160 7.08 -17.12 -6.88
C GLN A 160 6.60 -16.27 -5.68
N LEU A 161 6.47 -16.92 -4.52
CA LEU A 161 5.97 -16.28 -3.30
C LEU A 161 7.10 -15.74 -2.40
N GLY A 162 8.33 -15.83 -2.84
CA GLY A 162 9.51 -15.42 -2.09
C GLY A 162 10.05 -16.54 -1.17
N PRO A 163 11.16 -16.30 -0.45
CA PRO A 163 11.82 -17.30 0.34
C PRO A 163 11.04 -17.67 1.60
N ALA A 164 11.07 -18.94 1.99
CA ALA A 164 10.73 -19.33 3.34
C ALA A 164 11.82 -18.83 4.30
N ILE A 165 11.42 -18.32 5.47
CA ILE A 165 12.34 -17.86 6.51
C ILE A 165 11.99 -18.62 7.79
N ALA A 166 13.02 -19.18 8.45
CA ALA A 166 12.92 -19.76 9.77
C ALA A 166 13.97 -19.15 10.69
N LYS A 167 13.66 -19.12 11.98
CA LYS A 167 14.59 -18.65 13.02
C LYS A 167 14.79 -19.70 14.09
N GLY A 168 15.96 -19.74 14.69
CA GLY A 168 16.31 -20.64 15.80
C GLY A 168 17.77 -20.50 16.15
N ASP A 169 18.12 -20.84 17.37
CA ASP A 169 19.51 -20.88 17.84
C ASP A 169 20.19 -22.15 17.31
N ILE A 170 21.02 -22.02 16.28
CA ILE A 170 21.67 -23.13 15.58
C ILE A 170 22.99 -23.53 16.28
N ASN A 171 23.70 -22.53 16.85
CA ASN A 171 25.03 -22.74 17.45
C ASN A 171 24.99 -22.90 18.96
N GLY A 172 23.84 -22.67 19.63
CA GLY A 172 23.66 -22.82 21.08
C GLY A 172 24.16 -21.62 21.90
N ASP A 173 24.25 -20.43 21.28
CA ASP A 173 24.73 -19.23 21.95
C ASP A 173 23.62 -18.39 22.61
N GLY A 174 22.35 -18.77 22.40
CA GLY A 174 21.18 -18.11 22.94
C GLY A 174 20.65 -16.97 22.06
N LEU A 175 21.26 -16.70 20.90
CA LEU A 175 20.77 -15.75 19.90
C LEU A 175 19.96 -16.49 18.82
N GLU A 176 19.03 -15.79 18.16
CA GLU A 176 18.21 -16.39 17.10
C GLU A 176 18.87 -16.21 15.73
N ASP A 177 19.37 -17.30 15.17
CA ASP A 177 19.92 -17.38 13.83
C ASP A 177 18.80 -17.44 12.78
N LEU A 178 19.12 -17.18 11.52
CA LEU A 178 18.18 -17.19 10.41
C LEU A 178 18.55 -18.24 9.36
N PHE A 179 17.55 -19.02 8.96
CA PHE A 179 17.58 -19.81 7.74
C PHE A 179 16.69 -19.13 6.70
N VAL A 180 17.23 -18.88 5.50
CA VAL A 180 16.52 -18.29 4.37
C VAL A 180 16.55 -19.29 3.22
N GLY A 181 15.37 -19.77 2.82
CA GLY A 181 15.22 -20.68 1.70
C GLY A 181 15.60 -20.02 0.37
N GLY A 182 16.12 -20.81 -0.56
CA GLY A 182 16.38 -20.38 -1.93
C GLY A 182 15.19 -20.60 -2.86
N ALA A 183 15.32 -20.11 -4.09
CA ALA A 183 14.48 -20.47 -5.22
C ALA A 183 15.20 -21.50 -6.11
N SER A 184 14.54 -21.96 -7.16
CA SER A 184 15.22 -22.80 -8.17
C SER A 184 16.41 -22.05 -8.78
N GLY A 185 17.61 -22.59 -8.59
CA GLY A 185 18.87 -21.96 -9.03
C GLY A 185 19.46 -20.93 -8.05
N GLN A 186 18.86 -20.77 -6.89
CA GLN A 186 19.44 -20.03 -5.77
C GLN A 186 19.49 -20.91 -4.54
N GLU A 187 20.67 -21.05 -3.95
CA GLU A 187 20.87 -21.85 -2.74
C GLU A 187 20.24 -21.21 -1.51
N ALA A 188 19.80 -22.05 -0.56
CA ALA A 188 19.41 -21.59 0.75
C ALA A 188 20.63 -21.00 1.49
N SER A 189 20.38 -20.10 2.44
CA SER A 189 21.42 -19.44 3.20
C SER A 189 21.12 -19.53 4.70
N VAL A 190 22.17 -19.75 5.49
CA VAL A 190 22.13 -19.67 6.95
C VAL A 190 22.92 -18.46 7.40
N TYR A 191 22.38 -17.74 8.34
CA TYR A 191 22.99 -16.56 8.92
C TYR A 191 23.03 -16.74 10.44
N ILE A 192 24.22 -16.71 11.01
CA ILE A 192 24.42 -16.69 12.46
C ILE A 192 24.32 -15.27 12.97
N GLN A 193 23.49 -15.07 13.98
CA GLN A 193 23.37 -13.79 14.65
C GLN A 193 24.57 -13.57 15.58
N ASN A 194 25.23 -12.44 15.40
CA ASN A 194 26.12 -11.84 16.38
C ASN A 194 25.40 -10.69 17.07
N GLU A 195 25.95 -10.07 18.09
CA GLU A 195 25.28 -9.00 18.88
C GLU A 195 24.58 -7.92 18.03
N ASN A 196 25.15 -7.52 16.89
CA ASN A 196 24.62 -6.43 16.06
C ASN A 196 24.61 -6.75 14.54
N SER A 197 24.83 -7.99 14.13
CA SER A 197 24.93 -8.36 12.71
C SER A 197 24.62 -9.83 12.49
N PHE A 198 24.44 -10.20 11.22
CA PHE A 198 24.31 -11.57 10.79
C PHE A 198 25.47 -11.94 9.88
N GLU A 199 26.11 -13.06 10.16
CA GLU A 199 27.19 -13.62 9.35
C GLU A 199 26.68 -14.83 8.57
N LYS A 200 26.82 -14.79 7.23
CA LYS A 200 26.46 -15.91 6.39
C LYS A 200 27.43 -17.06 6.58
N ILE A 201 26.92 -18.23 6.86
CA ILE A 201 27.71 -19.46 6.85
C ILE A 201 27.69 -20.08 5.46
N ASP A 202 28.87 -20.30 4.89
CA ASP A 202 29.05 -21.15 3.71
C ASP A 202 29.06 -22.60 4.14
N ASN A 203 28.03 -23.37 3.75
CA ASN A 203 27.93 -24.77 4.11
C ASN A 203 27.58 -25.62 2.89
N ASP A 204 28.41 -26.62 2.60
CA ASP A 204 28.24 -27.54 1.48
C ASP A 204 26.98 -28.45 1.58
N ILE A 205 26.28 -28.42 2.72
CA ILE A 205 25.10 -29.27 2.94
C ILE A 205 23.92 -28.81 2.09
N TRP A 206 23.81 -27.49 1.82
CA TRP A 206 22.69 -26.86 1.09
C TRP A 206 22.98 -26.65 -0.40
N THR A 207 24.23 -26.86 -0.83
CA THR A 207 24.72 -26.54 -2.17
C THR A 207 24.58 -27.69 -3.19
N LYS A 208 24.07 -28.82 -2.79
CA LYS A 208 24.08 -30.08 -3.61
C LYS A 208 22.73 -30.48 -4.22
N HIS A 209 21.88 -29.52 -4.58
CA HIS A 209 20.64 -29.89 -5.29
C HIS A 209 20.35 -28.99 -6.49
#